data_537860f1204cdf6d3fe9b7bcbf2cfa75
#
_entry.id   537860f1204cdf6d3fe9b7bcbf2cfa75
#
_cell.length_a   1.000
_cell.length_b   1.000
_cell.length_c   1.000
_cell.angle_alpha   90.00
_cell.angle_beta   90.00
_cell.angle_gamma   90.00
#
_symmetry.space_group_name_H-M   'P 1'
#
loop_
_entity.id
_entity.type
_entity.pdbx_description
1 polymer ?
#
loop_
_entity_poly.entity_id
_entity_poly.type
_entity_poly.pdbx_seq_one_letter_code
_entity_poly.pdbx_strand_id
1 'polypeptide(L)'
;QQQYVCTATLIDWASRAPSSAQRHTRYQTVGRFAEHVHLEEPRHELPPPNHFGQRKTRRVPRIYTALEIDHLVLAAAQLSAGDPRRPQTYATLISLLAATGLRISEALHLRYGDVTPDGLLIRKTKFQKSRLVPLHETAAAGLGQYLAQRRPMPLATDHVFIDDNGQPIGYGTVYRIFARLARAAEIPTLRGHRPRLHELRHTFAVRALQAAPAGRQRIGQHM
;
A
#
# COMPACT_ATOMS: atom_id res chain seq x y z
N GLN A 1 16.38 -39.42 -3.43
CA GLN A 1 16.41 -37.92 -3.54
C GLN A 1 16.06 -37.55 -4.97
N GLN A 2 15.03 -36.73 -5.15
CA GLN A 2 14.62 -36.26 -6.49
C GLN A 2 15.64 -35.25 -6.99
N GLN A 3 16.41 -35.60 -8.02
CA GLN A 3 17.43 -34.73 -8.60
C GLN A 3 16.88 -33.78 -9.67
N TYR A 4 15.67 -34.03 -10.17
CA TYR A 4 15.08 -33.25 -11.26
C TYR A 4 13.74 -32.67 -10.86
N VAL A 5 13.45 -31.54 -11.46
CA VAL A 5 12.14 -30.88 -11.33
C VAL A 5 11.10 -31.76 -12.03
N CYS A 6 10.05 -32.15 -11.29
CA CYS A 6 8.93 -32.93 -11.79
C CYS A 6 7.65 -32.09 -11.77
N THR A 7 6.93 -32.08 -12.87
CA THR A 7 5.67 -31.34 -13.05
C THR A 7 4.64 -31.68 -11.97
N ALA A 8 4.50 -32.96 -11.61
CA ALA A 8 3.56 -33.38 -10.57
C ALA A 8 3.86 -32.76 -9.22
N THR A 9 5.14 -32.68 -8.82
CA THR A 9 5.58 -32.03 -7.58
C THR A 9 5.28 -30.53 -7.59
N LEU A 10 5.49 -29.84 -8.73
CA LEU A 10 5.19 -28.42 -8.87
C LEU A 10 3.69 -28.13 -8.75
N ILE A 11 2.86 -28.97 -9.37
CA ILE A 11 1.40 -28.86 -9.31
C ILE A 11 0.90 -29.10 -7.88
N ASP A 12 1.37 -30.15 -7.22
CA ASP A 12 0.99 -30.46 -5.84
C ASP A 12 1.35 -29.30 -4.91
N TRP A 13 2.61 -28.82 -4.96
CA TRP A 13 3.02 -27.69 -4.14
C TRP A 13 2.20 -26.41 -4.38
N ALA A 14 1.92 -26.09 -5.63
CA ALA A 14 1.11 -24.92 -5.97
C ALA A 14 -0.33 -25.07 -5.50
N SER A 15 -0.89 -26.29 -5.59
CA SER A 15 -2.27 -26.62 -5.19
C SER A 15 -2.53 -26.41 -3.68
N ARG A 16 -1.51 -26.54 -2.85
CA ARG A 16 -1.60 -26.32 -1.39
C ARG A 16 -1.80 -24.85 -0.99
N ALA A 17 -1.76 -23.91 -1.95
CA ALA A 17 -2.03 -22.52 -1.63
C ALA A 17 -3.54 -22.30 -1.34
N PRO A 18 -3.88 -21.46 -0.32
CA PRO A 18 -5.25 -21.31 0.19
C PRO A 18 -6.21 -20.66 -0.81
N SER A 19 -5.71 -19.89 -1.80
CA SER A 19 -6.55 -19.21 -2.78
C SER A 19 -6.14 -19.53 -4.22
N SER A 20 -7.10 -19.46 -5.15
CA SER A 20 -6.84 -19.65 -6.59
C SER A 20 -5.79 -18.68 -7.13
N ALA A 21 -5.81 -17.43 -6.67
CA ALA A 21 -4.81 -16.42 -7.06
C ALA A 21 -3.39 -16.79 -6.59
N GLN A 22 -3.26 -17.32 -5.37
CA GLN A 22 -1.97 -17.78 -4.85
C GLN A 22 -1.49 -19.05 -5.54
N ARG A 23 -2.39 -19.99 -5.85
CA ARG A 23 -2.08 -21.20 -6.64
C ARG A 23 -1.49 -20.82 -7.99
N HIS A 24 -2.18 -19.94 -8.69
CA HIS A 24 -1.71 -19.41 -9.97
C HIS A 24 -0.34 -18.70 -9.84
N THR A 25 -0.15 -17.83 -8.85
CA THR A 25 1.12 -17.13 -8.64
C THR A 25 2.26 -18.09 -8.32
N ARG A 26 2.03 -19.05 -7.40
CA ARG A 26 3.02 -20.09 -7.08
C ARG A 26 3.42 -20.87 -8.32
N TYR A 27 2.43 -21.34 -9.08
CA TYR A 27 2.66 -22.12 -10.28
C TYR A 27 3.48 -21.36 -11.34
N GLN A 28 3.14 -20.11 -11.59
CA GLN A 28 3.91 -19.28 -12.52
C GLN A 28 5.35 -19.02 -12.05
N THR A 29 5.56 -18.85 -10.73
CA THR A 29 6.89 -18.62 -10.19
C THR A 29 7.78 -19.86 -10.38
N VAL A 30 7.27 -21.03 -10.02
CA VAL A 30 8.06 -22.27 -10.18
C VAL A 30 8.15 -22.73 -11.65
N GLY A 31 7.16 -22.39 -12.48
CA GLY A 31 7.21 -22.63 -13.92
C GLY A 31 8.38 -21.92 -14.58
N ARG A 32 8.59 -20.64 -14.26
CA ARG A 32 9.78 -19.89 -14.74
C ARG A 32 11.10 -20.48 -14.27
N PHE A 33 11.12 -20.98 -13.03
CA PHE A 33 12.28 -21.70 -12.54
C PHE A 33 12.50 -23.00 -13.32
N ALA A 34 11.45 -23.77 -13.57
CA ALA A 34 11.52 -25.00 -14.36
C ALA A 34 11.99 -24.74 -15.79
N GLU A 35 11.50 -23.65 -16.42
CA GLU A 35 11.97 -23.20 -17.75
C GLU A 35 13.47 -22.91 -17.74
N HIS A 36 13.97 -22.21 -16.71
CA HIS A 36 15.38 -21.88 -16.61
C HIS A 36 16.26 -23.12 -16.44
N VAL A 37 15.96 -24.00 -15.51
CA VAL A 37 16.76 -25.21 -15.27
C VAL A 37 16.64 -26.24 -16.38
N HIS A 38 15.54 -26.29 -17.12
CA HIS A 38 15.35 -27.15 -18.30
C HIS A 38 16.31 -26.76 -19.45
N LEU A 39 16.64 -25.47 -19.59
CA LEU A 39 17.62 -25.01 -20.57
C LEU A 39 19.04 -25.54 -20.27
N GLU A 40 19.36 -25.70 -18.98
CA GLU A 40 20.65 -26.23 -18.53
C GLU A 40 20.69 -27.78 -18.57
N GLU A 41 19.57 -28.40 -18.14
CA GLU A 41 19.45 -29.85 -18.05
C GLU A 41 18.03 -30.28 -18.50
N PRO A 42 17.88 -30.82 -19.74
CA PRO A 42 16.58 -31.17 -20.32
C PRO A 42 15.78 -32.24 -19.58
N ARG A 43 16.36 -32.94 -18.60
CA ARG A 43 15.64 -33.88 -17.73
C ARG A 43 14.71 -33.21 -16.73
N HIS A 44 14.81 -31.91 -16.50
CA HIS A 44 13.83 -31.14 -15.76
C HIS A 44 12.56 -31.00 -16.59
N GLU A 45 11.41 -31.39 -16.05
CA GLU A 45 10.13 -31.31 -16.75
C GLU A 45 9.62 -29.86 -16.83
N LEU A 46 9.03 -29.51 -17.97
CA LEU A 46 8.32 -28.26 -18.16
C LEU A 46 6.84 -28.42 -17.78
N PRO A 47 6.35 -27.65 -16.80
CA PRO A 47 4.95 -27.74 -16.42
C PRO A 47 4.04 -27.15 -17.53
N PRO A 48 2.86 -27.76 -17.79
CA PRO A 48 1.96 -27.27 -18.84
C PRO A 48 1.51 -25.84 -18.57
N PRO A 49 1.45 -24.97 -19.58
CA PRO A 49 1.03 -23.59 -19.40
C PRO A 49 -0.42 -23.53 -18.90
N ASN A 50 -0.72 -22.58 -18.03
CA ASN A 50 -2.07 -22.27 -17.56
C ASN A 50 -2.81 -23.40 -16.82
N HIS A 51 -2.12 -24.35 -16.19
CA HIS A 51 -2.74 -25.45 -15.44
C HIS A 51 -3.82 -24.97 -14.42
N PHE A 52 -3.59 -23.83 -13.75
CA PHE A 52 -4.57 -23.21 -12.85
C PHE A 52 -5.41 -22.11 -13.53
N GLY A 53 -5.60 -22.18 -14.84
CA GLY A 53 -6.34 -21.23 -15.64
C GLY A 53 -5.54 -19.98 -16.01
N GLN A 54 -6.16 -19.10 -16.81
CA GLN A 54 -5.53 -17.85 -17.20
C GLN A 54 -5.47 -16.87 -16.03
N ARG A 55 -4.41 -16.07 -15.97
CA ARG A 55 -4.31 -14.98 -15.02
C ARG A 55 -5.45 -14.00 -15.25
N LYS A 56 -6.23 -13.71 -14.21
CA LYS A 56 -7.21 -12.63 -14.27
C LYS A 56 -6.51 -11.34 -14.71
N THR A 57 -7.10 -10.63 -15.67
CA THR A 57 -6.59 -9.34 -16.16
C THR A 57 -6.27 -8.40 -15.00
N ARG A 58 -5.16 -7.67 -15.11
CA ARG A 58 -4.75 -6.73 -14.07
C ARG A 58 -5.85 -5.69 -13.91
N ARG A 59 -6.34 -5.56 -12.69
CA ARG A 59 -7.35 -4.57 -12.34
C ARG A 59 -6.81 -3.16 -12.58
N VAL A 60 -7.59 -2.33 -13.29
CA VAL A 60 -7.32 -0.90 -13.41
C VAL A 60 -7.54 -0.25 -12.04
N PRO A 61 -6.56 0.43 -11.46
CA PRO A 61 -6.72 1.12 -10.19
C PRO A 61 -7.74 2.26 -10.31
N ARG A 62 -8.49 2.50 -9.23
CA ARG A 62 -9.28 3.72 -9.10
C ARG A 62 -8.35 4.91 -8.92
N ILE A 63 -8.68 6.02 -9.57
CA ILE A 63 -8.09 7.32 -9.30
C ILE A 63 -9.16 8.16 -8.60
N TYR A 64 -8.92 8.51 -7.33
CA TYR A 64 -9.83 9.35 -6.57
C TYR A 64 -9.82 10.79 -7.11
N THR A 65 -10.99 11.41 -7.19
CA THR A 65 -11.10 12.85 -7.42
C THR A 65 -10.66 13.64 -6.18
N ALA A 66 -10.45 14.94 -6.30
CA ALA A 66 -10.18 15.80 -5.14
C ALA A 66 -11.37 15.76 -4.16
N LEU A 67 -12.57 15.91 -4.68
CA LEU A 67 -13.80 15.86 -3.89
C LEU A 67 -13.98 14.52 -3.13
N GLU A 68 -13.68 13.40 -3.77
CA GLU A 68 -13.74 12.10 -3.08
C GLU A 68 -12.73 11.99 -1.93
N ILE A 69 -11.54 12.59 -2.08
CA ILE A 69 -10.54 12.65 -1.00
C ILE A 69 -11.04 13.54 0.13
N ASP A 70 -11.60 14.71 -0.19
CA ASP A 70 -12.16 15.64 0.80
C ASP A 70 -13.31 14.98 1.57
N HIS A 71 -14.21 14.28 0.89
CA HIS A 71 -15.28 13.52 1.55
C HIS A 71 -14.74 12.41 2.48
N LEU A 72 -13.66 11.72 2.09
CA LEU A 72 -13.02 10.72 2.94
C LEU A 72 -12.42 11.37 4.20
N VAL A 73 -11.78 12.53 4.08
CA VAL A 73 -11.21 13.27 5.20
C VAL A 73 -12.31 13.80 6.12
N LEU A 74 -13.37 14.37 5.56
CA LEU A 74 -14.55 14.82 6.32
C LEU A 74 -15.21 13.67 7.07
N ALA A 75 -15.43 12.53 6.41
CA ALA A 75 -15.95 11.33 7.04
C ALA A 75 -15.05 10.84 8.19
N ALA A 76 -13.74 10.96 8.04
CA ALA A 76 -12.80 10.62 9.10
C ALA A 76 -12.89 11.58 10.29
N ALA A 77 -13.03 12.89 10.03
CA ALA A 77 -13.21 13.91 11.05
C ALA A 77 -14.54 13.75 11.85
N GLN A 78 -15.50 13.03 11.29
CA GLN A 78 -16.80 12.74 11.90
C GLN A 78 -16.85 11.34 12.56
N LEU A 79 -15.74 10.63 12.69
CA LEU A 79 -15.71 9.34 13.37
C LEU A 79 -16.16 9.52 14.83
N SER A 80 -17.41 9.16 15.10
CA SER A 80 -17.96 9.12 16.45
C SER A 80 -17.76 7.71 17.02
N ALA A 81 -17.26 7.57 18.19
CA ALA A 81 -17.06 6.40 19.04
C ALA A 81 -15.60 6.13 19.37
N GLY A 82 -15.31 6.02 20.64
CA GLY A 82 -13.98 5.79 21.17
C GLY A 82 -13.28 7.09 21.57
N ASP A 83 -11.98 7.10 21.43
CA ASP A 83 -11.12 8.22 21.79
C ASP A 83 -11.44 9.48 20.97
N PRO A 84 -11.57 10.68 21.61
CA PRO A 84 -11.77 11.96 20.92
C PRO A 84 -10.72 12.29 19.86
N ARG A 85 -9.53 11.70 19.95
CA ARG A 85 -8.42 11.88 19.00
C ARG A 85 -8.58 11.09 17.71
N ARG A 86 -9.40 10.04 17.73
CA ARG A 86 -9.59 9.11 16.63
C ARG A 86 -9.99 9.82 15.32
N PRO A 87 -10.92 10.76 15.31
CA PRO A 87 -11.27 11.52 14.11
C PRO A 87 -10.06 12.17 13.46
N GLN A 88 -9.28 12.91 14.25
CA GLN A 88 -8.13 13.63 13.75
C GLN A 88 -7.00 12.69 13.31
N THR A 89 -6.77 11.61 14.02
CA THR A 89 -5.78 10.60 13.65
C THR A 89 -6.06 10.03 12.26
N TYR A 90 -7.30 9.63 11.97
CA TYR A 90 -7.64 9.07 10.66
C TYR A 90 -7.75 10.13 9.57
N ALA A 91 -8.25 11.31 9.86
CA ALA A 91 -8.26 12.43 8.91
C ALA A 91 -6.83 12.79 8.48
N THR A 92 -5.91 12.95 9.45
CA THR A 92 -4.50 13.22 9.17
C THR A 92 -3.82 12.08 8.39
N LEU A 93 -4.07 10.83 8.77
CA LEU A 93 -3.51 9.67 8.07
C LEU A 93 -3.96 9.61 6.60
N ILE A 94 -5.24 9.81 6.33
CA ILE A 94 -5.79 9.79 4.95
C ILE A 94 -5.24 10.96 4.15
N SER A 95 -5.22 12.16 4.70
CA SER A 95 -4.65 13.36 4.06
C SER A 95 -3.18 13.15 3.73
N LEU A 96 -2.39 12.60 4.67
CA LEU A 96 -0.97 12.33 4.46
C LEU A 96 -0.74 11.31 3.33
N LEU A 97 -1.51 10.21 3.32
CA LEU A 97 -1.42 9.20 2.26
C LEU A 97 -1.77 9.78 0.89
N ALA A 98 -2.79 10.63 0.81
CA ALA A 98 -3.21 11.29 -0.43
C ALA A 98 -2.16 12.31 -0.92
N ALA A 99 -1.55 13.07 0.00
CA ALA A 99 -0.59 14.12 -0.31
C ALA A 99 0.82 13.61 -0.64
N THR A 100 1.20 12.41 -0.17
CA THR A 100 2.57 11.91 -0.29
C THR A 100 2.71 10.62 -1.09
N GLY A 101 1.62 9.92 -1.29
CA GLY A 101 1.62 8.60 -1.91
C GLY A 101 2.44 7.54 -1.12
N LEU A 102 2.65 7.73 0.18
CA LEU A 102 3.29 6.73 1.04
C LEU A 102 2.56 5.39 0.99
N ARG A 103 3.31 4.29 1.17
CA ARG A 103 2.67 3.02 1.51
C ARG A 103 2.06 3.12 2.89
N ILE A 104 0.91 2.50 3.10
CA ILE A 104 0.27 2.50 4.43
C ILE A 104 1.21 1.99 5.52
N SER A 105 1.98 0.94 5.26
CA SER A 105 2.97 0.45 6.21
C SER A 105 4.06 1.49 6.54
N GLU A 106 4.50 2.27 5.56
CA GLU A 106 5.46 3.35 5.77
C GLU A 106 4.88 4.44 6.68
N ALA A 107 3.63 4.86 6.43
CA ALA A 107 2.95 5.84 7.27
C ALA A 107 2.73 5.34 8.71
N LEU A 108 2.33 4.08 8.89
CA LEU A 108 2.10 3.50 10.22
C LEU A 108 3.38 3.27 11.03
N HIS A 109 4.54 3.14 10.37
CA HIS A 109 5.83 3.03 11.03
C HIS A 109 6.54 4.38 11.24
N LEU A 110 5.94 5.51 10.84
CA LEU A 110 6.49 6.84 11.10
C LEU A 110 6.61 7.09 12.60
N ARG A 111 7.77 7.62 13.00
CA ARG A 111 8.07 8.05 14.36
C ARG A 111 8.21 9.56 14.42
N TYR A 112 8.13 10.15 15.60
CA TYR A 112 8.35 11.59 15.77
C TYR A 112 9.67 12.07 15.19
N GLY A 113 10.77 11.32 15.38
CA GLY A 113 12.08 11.64 14.84
C GLY A 113 12.22 11.50 13.33
N ASP A 114 11.21 10.97 12.65
CA ASP A 114 11.16 10.87 11.19
C ASP A 114 10.50 12.09 10.54
N VAL A 115 9.83 12.93 11.31
CA VAL A 115 9.22 14.18 10.84
C VAL A 115 10.23 15.31 11.00
N THR A 116 10.81 15.75 9.90
CA THR A 116 11.86 16.78 9.85
C THR A 116 11.37 18.04 9.13
N PRO A 117 12.06 19.17 9.26
CA PRO A 117 11.73 20.37 8.49
C PRO A 117 11.75 20.15 6.98
N ASP A 118 12.59 19.25 6.47
CA ASP A 118 12.74 18.95 5.05
C ASP A 118 11.70 17.93 4.53
N GLY A 119 10.91 17.32 5.42
CA GLY A 119 9.91 16.31 5.10
C GLY A 119 9.96 15.06 5.97
N LEU A 120 9.49 13.93 5.42
CA LEU A 120 9.42 12.67 6.13
C LEU A 120 10.58 11.75 5.76
N LEU A 121 11.34 11.31 6.76
CA LEU A 121 12.37 10.31 6.60
C LEU A 121 11.75 8.90 6.64
N ILE A 122 11.61 8.25 5.49
CA ILE A 122 11.10 6.88 5.40
C ILE A 122 12.25 5.91 5.49
N ARG A 123 12.35 5.24 6.64
CA ARG A 123 13.45 4.30 6.94
C ARG A 123 13.15 2.90 6.43
N LYS A 124 14.19 2.16 6.08
CA LYS A 124 14.16 0.72 5.79
C LYS A 124 13.01 0.29 4.84
N THR A 125 12.91 0.97 3.70
CA THR A 125 11.96 0.57 2.66
C THR A 125 12.36 -0.80 2.05
N LYS A 126 11.62 -1.29 1.07
CA LYS A 126 12.03 -2.44 0.27
C LYS A 126 13.49 -2.26 -0.18
N PHE A 127 14.35 -3.25 0.09
CA PHE A 127 15.82 -3.24 -0.10
C PHE A 127 16.62 -2.39 0.92
N GLN A 128 16.12 -2.17 2.15
CA GLN A 128 16.83 -1.48 3.25
C GLN A 128 17.23 -0.01 2.93
N LYS A 129 16.65 0.58 1.89
CA LYS A 129 16.94 1.97 1.51
C LYS A 129 16.04 2.93 2.28
N SER A 130 16.63 4.03 2.75
CA SER A 130 15.88 5.17 3.32
C SER A 130 15.70 6.24 2.25
N ARG A 131 14.63 7.03 2.36
CA ARG A 131 14.39 8.18 1.48
C ARG A 131 13.70 9.30 2.23
N LEU A 132 13.99 10.52 1.84
CA LEU A 132 13.24 11.71 2.25
C LEU A 132 12.04 11.90 1.31
N VAL A 133 10.88 12.18 1.88
CA VAL A 133 9.65 12.53 1.17
C VAL A 133 9.31 13.97 1.55
N PRO A 134 9.52 14.95 0.66
CA PRO A 134 9.18 16.34 0.96
C PRO A 134 7.68 16.48 1.13
N LEU A 135 7.27 17.37 2.03
CA LEU A 135 5.88 17.71 2.27
C LEU A 135 5.57 19.08 1.66
N HIS A 136 4.42 19.17 1.01
CA HIS A 136 3.85 20.47 0.68
C HIS A 136 3.48 21.21 1.98
N GLU A 137 3.57 22.53 2.01
CA GLU A 137 3.32 23.37 3.20
C GLU A 137 2.02 23.03 3.92
N THR A 138 0.93 22.83 3.18
CA THR A 138 -0.38 22.48 3.75
C THR A 138 -0.37 21.12 4.44
N ALA A 139 0.33 20.13 3.88
CA ALA A 139 0.48 18.81 4.47
C ALA A 139 1.37 18.85 5.71
N ALA A 140 2.45 19.64 5.67
CA ALA A 140 3.33 19.87 6.81
C ALA A 140 2.60 20.56 7.97
N ALA A 141 1.82 21.61 7.68
CA ALA A 141 1.01 22.32 8.67
C ALA A 141 -0.03 21.40 9.32
N GLY A 142 -0.80 20.63 8.53
CA GLY A 142 -1.79 19.68 9.04
C GLY A 142 -1.18 18.58 9.92
N LEU A 143 -0.04 18.03 9.50
CA LEU A 143 0.70 17.05 10.30
C LEU A 143 1.24 17.69 11.58
N GLY A 144 1.76 18.93 11.52
CA GLY A 144 2.27 19.69 12.68
C GLY A 144 1.17 19.94 13.72
N GLN A 145 -0.03 20.34 13.29
CA GLN A 145 -1.17 20.52 14.17
C GLN A 145 -1.56 19.21 14.89
N TYR A 146 -1.61 18.11 14.15
CA TYR A 146 -1.86 16.79 14.72
C TYR A 146 -0.81 16.41 15.76
N LEU A 147 0.48 16.61 15.44
CA LEU A 147 1.58 16.30 16.36
C LEU A 147 1.58 17.17 17.61
N ALA A 148 1.22 18.45 17.50
CA ALA A 148 1.09 19.35 18.65
C ALA A 148 0.04 18.86 19.67
N GLN A 149 -1.08 18.33 19.20
CA GLN A 149 -2.12 17.75 20.05
C GLN A 149 -1.72 16.37 20.61
N ARG A 150 -0.85 15.66 19.88
CA ARG A 150 -0.39 14.32 20.23
C ARG A 150 0.74 14.31 21.26
N ARG A 151 1.66 15.31 21.24
CA ARG A 151 2.86 15.41 22.08
C ARG A 151 2.62 15.45 23.59
N PRO A 152 1.58 16.11 24.15
CA PRO A 152 1.41 16.24 25.59
C PRO A 152 1.13 14.94 26.34
N MET A 153 1.04 13.81 25.64
CA MET A 153 0.65 12.55 26.25
C MET A 153 1.86 11.70 26.64
N PRO A 154 1.92 11.19 27.88
CA PRO A 154 2.88 10.19 28.26
C PRO A 154 2.53 8.88 27.54
N LEU A 155 3.30 8.51 26.53
CA LEU A 155 2.99 7.37 25.67
C LEU A 155 4.14 6.37 25.64
N ALA A 156 3.76 5.11 25.63
CA ALA A 156 4.68 3.99 25.55
C ALA A 156 5.39 3.88 24.19
N THR A 157 5.02 4.73 23.20
CA THR A 157 5.53 4.64 21.83
C THR A 157 5.78 6.01 21.20
N ASP A 158 6.81 6.12 20.38
CA ASP A 158 7.17 7.28 19.58
C ASP A 158 6.53 7.29 18.18
N HIS A 159 5.60 6.35 17.89
CA HIS A 159 4.89 6.32 16.62
C HIS A 159 3.98 7.54 16.45
N VAL A 160 3.96 8.09 15.24
CA VAL A 160 3.09 9.23 14.89
C VAL A 160 1.62 8.84 15.02
N PHE A 161 1.22 7.71 14.45
CA PHE A 161 -0.17 7.25 14.45
C PHE A 161 -0.38 6.13 15.46
N ILE A 162 -1.27 6.36 16.43
CA ILE A 162 -1.62 5.41 17.48
C ILE A 162 -3.12 5.20 17.55
N ASP A 163 -3.51 4.08 18.15
CA ASP A 163 -4.90 3.73 18.44
C ASP A 163 -5.39 4.35 19.77
N ASP A 164 -6.62 4.03 20.13
CA ASP A 164 -7.30 4.53 21.34
C ASP A 164 -6.57 4.07 22.63
N ASN A 165 -5.76 3.02 22.58
CA ASN A 165 -4.96 2.50 23.70
C ASN A 165 -3.53 3.05 23.73
N GLY A 166 -3.20 4.00 22.87
CA GLY A 166 -1.84 4.54 22.77
C GLY A 166 -0.82 3.63 22.10
N GLN A 167 -1.29 2.55 21.42
CA GLN A 167 -0.44 1.60 20.69
C GLN A 167 -0.37 1.95 19.20
N PRO A 168 0.68 1.55 18.48
CA PRO A 168 0.75 1.72 17.04
C PRO A 168 -0.47 1.12 16.34
N ILE A 169 -1.07 1.86 15.41
CA ILE A 169 -2.27 1.40 14.71
C ILE A 169 -1.94 0.19 13.83
N GLY A 170 -2.68 -0.89 14.03
CA GLY A 170 -2.56 -2.09 13.21
C GLY A 170 -3.14 -1.89 11.80
N TYR A 171 -2.45 -2.45 10.79
CA TYR A 171 -2.87 -2.40 9.38
C TYR A 171 -4.32 -2.83 9.13
N GLY A 172 -4.76 -3.93 9.77
CA GLY A 172 -6.13 -4.43 9.65
C GLY A 172 -7.18 -3.45 10.18
N THR A 173 -6.84 -2.68 11.23
CA THR A 173 -7.72 -1.64 11.79
C THR A 173 -7.91 -0.50 10.79
N VAL A 174 -6.82 -0.01 10.17
CA VAL A 174 -6.91 1.03 9.15
C VAL A 174 -7.78 0.58 7.97
N TYR A 175 -7.63 -0.65 7.52
CA TYR A 175 -8.45 -1.19 6.43
C TYR A 175 -9.94 -1.24 6.75
N ARG A 176 -10.30 -1.66 7.97
CA ARG A 176 -11.70 -1.68 8.43
C ARG A 176 -12.28 -0.27 8.53
N ILE A 177 -11.51 0.65 9.10
CA ILE A 177 -11.93 2.06 9.22
C ILE A 177 -12.07 2.67 7.83
N PHE A 178 -11.10 2.52 6.94
CA PHE A 178 -11.19 3.03 5.58
C PHE A 178 -12.43 2.52 4.83
N ALA A 179 -12.77 1.25 4.95
CA ALA A 179 -13.98 0.70 4.34
C ALA A 179 -15.27 1.33 4.91
N ARG A 180 -15.28 1.71 6.19
CA ARG A 180 -16.35 2.45 6.83
C ARG A 180 -16.42 3.89 6.31
N LEU A 181 -15.27 4.57 6.23
CA LEU A 181 -15.16 5.93 5.71
C LEU A 181 -15.60 6.04 4.26
N ALA A 182 -15.17 5.11 3.42
CA ALA A 182 -15.56 5.08 2.00
C ALA A 182 -17.08 4.91 1.81
N ARG A 183 -17.75 4.19 2.73
CA ARG A 183 -19.23 4.11 2.75
C ARG A 183 -19.86 5.40 3.24
N ALA A 184 -19.36 5.98 4.32
CA ALA A 184 -19.89 7.23 4.88
C ALA A 184 -19.69 8.42 3.93
N ALA A 185 -18.59 8.42 3.18
CA ALA A 185 -18.29 9.40 2.14
C ALA A 185 -19.00 9.10 0.80
N GLU A 186 -19.87 8.09 0.76
CA GLU A 186 -20.64 7.66 -0.43
C GLU A 186 -19.77 7.41 -1.68
N ILE A 187 -18.53 6.95 -1.47
CA ILE A 187 -17.62 6.66 -2.59
C ILE A 187 -18.17 5.45 -3.37
N PRO A 188 -18.58 5.63 -4.64
CA PRO A 188 -19.23 4.57 -5.40
C PRO A 188 -18.29 3.40 -5.67
N THR A 189 -18.83 2.21 -5.85
CA THR A 189 -18.08 1.08 -6.40
C THR A 189 -17.75 1.36 -7.87
N LEU A 190 -16.56 1.00 -8.32
CA LEU A 190 -16.18 1.14 -9.71
C LEU A 190 -15.99 -0.26 -10.33
N ARG A 191 -16.73 -0.56 -11.39
CA ARG A 191 -16.69 -1.88 -12.08
C ARG A 191 -16.88 -3.06 -11.11
N GLY A 192 -17.82 -2.94 -10.17
CA GLY A 192 -18.09 -3.96 -9.15
C GLY A 192 -17.06 -4.05 -8.03
N HIS A 193 -16.14 -3.09 -7.95
CA HIS A 193 -15.08 -3.10 -6.95
C HIS A 193 -15.22 -1.98 -5.94
N ARG A 194 -15.08 -2.32 -4.65
CA ARG A 194 -15.06 -1.35 -3.55
C ARG A 194 -13.80 -0.50 -3.58
N PRO A 195 -13.88 0.77 -3.11
CA PRO A 195 -12.74 1.64 -2.91
C PRO A 195 -11.68 1.00 -2.02
N ARG A 196 -10.40 1.23 -2.32
CA ARG A 196 -9.26 0.70 -1.57
C ARG A 196 -8.31 1.80 -1.12
N LEU A 197 -7.80 1.65 0.08
CA LEU A 197 -6.82 2.58 0.66
C LEU A 197 -5.57 2.74 -0.23
N HIS A 198 -5.06 1.65 -0.81
CA HIS A 198 -3.88 1.67 -1.67
C HIS A 198 -4.07 2.49 -2.96
N GLU A 199 -5.31 2.72 -3.36
CA GLU A 199 -5.65 3.53 -4.53
C GLU A 199 -5.39 5.04 -4.31
N LEU A 200 -5.27 5.53 -3.06
CA LEU A 200 -4.77 6.88 -2.76
C LEU A 200 -3.34 7.06 -3.29
N ARG A 201 -2.48 6.06 -3.12
CA ARG A 201 -1.12 6.08 -3.66
C ARG A 201 -1.11 6.06 -5.19
N HIS A 202 -1.99 5.30 -5.83
CA HIS A 202 -2.13 5.34 -7.29
C HIS A 202 -2.59 6.71 -7.76
N THR A 203 -3.53 7.32 -7.05
CA THR A 203 -4.02 8.67 -7.32
C THR A 203 -2.89 9.70 -7.24
N PHE A 204 -2.09 9.66 -6.16
CA PHE A 204 -0.91 10.52 -6.03
C PHE A 204 0.06 10.35 -7.19
N ALA A 205 0.41 9.10 -7.54
CA ALA A 205 1.36 8.84 -8.61
C ALA A 205 0.87 9.36 -9.97
N VAL A 206 -0.40 9.16 -10.30
CA VAL A 206 -0.99 9.68 -11.55
C VAL A 206 -0.98 11.21 -11.57
N ARG A 207 -1.39 11.86 -10.49
CA ARG A 207 -1.38 13.33 -10.39
C ARG A 207 0.02 13.92 -10.50
N ALA A 208 1.00 13.29 -9.83
CA ALA A 208 2.39 13.71 -9.88
C ALA A 208 2.96 13.60 -11.31
N LEU A 209 2.60 12.54 -12.06
CA LEU A 209 2.99 12.39 -13.46
C LEU A 209 2.32 13.41 -14.37
N GLN A 210 1.05 13.72 -14.13
CA GLN A 210 0.32 14.74 -14.89
C GLN A 210 0.83 16.17 -14.64
N ALA A 211 1.28 16.46 -13.42
CA ALA A 211 1.86 17.73 -13.03
C ALA A 211 3.33 17.90 -13.45
N ALA A 212 4.01 16.80 -13.82
CA ALA A 212 5.41 16.86 -14.25
C ALA A 212 5.50 17.52 -15.65
N PRO A 213 6.39 18.53 -15.84
CA PRO A 213 6.59 19.14 -17.15
C PRO A 213 7.07 18.09 -18.16
N ALA A 214 6.57 18.18 -19.41
CA ALA A 214 6.75 17.21 -20.49
C ALA A 214 8.21 16.82 -20.84
N GLY A 215 9.20 17.54 -20.30
CA GLY A 215 10.63 17.28 -20.54
C GLY A 215 11.28 16.17 -19.71
N ARG A 216 10.61 15.59 -18.70
CA ARG A 216 11.18 14.55 -17.81
C ARG A 216 10.79 13.10 -18.17
N GLN A 217 10.17 12.86 -19.31
CA GLN A 217 9.80 11.51 -19.75
C GLN A 217 10.98 10.64 -20.29
N ARG A 218 12.23 11.13 -20.26
CA ARG A 218 13.40 10.41 -20.75
C ARG A 218 14.36 9.92 -19.64
N ILE A 219 13.84 9.26 -18.61
CA ILE A 219 14.71 8.48 -17.71
C ILE A 219 14.16 7.05 -17.68
N GLY A 220 14.53 6.25 -18.68
CA GLY A 220 14.12 4.84 -18.75
C GLY A 220 14.53 4.09 -20.01
N GLN A 221 15.42 4.63 -20.81
CA GLN A 221 15.92 3.92 -22.01
C GLN A 221 17.45 3.92 -22.11
N HIS A 222 18.15 3.56 -21.06
CA HIS A 222 19.55 3.10 -21.14
C HIS A 222 19.88 2.44 -19.79
N MET A 223 19.72 1.15 -19.72
CA MET A 223 20.64 0.12 -19.21
C MET A 223 20.00 -1.25 -19.37
#